data_8453b492c27d784c2b01f2c4db558ef0
#
_entry.id   8453b492c27d784c2b01f2c4db558ef0
#
_cell.length_a   1.000
_cell.length_b   1.000
_cell.length_c   1.000
_cell.angle_alpha   90.00
_cell.angle_beta   90.00
_cell.angle_gamma   90.00
#
_symmetry.space_group_name_H-M   'P 1'
#
loop_
_entity.id
_entity.type
_entity.pdbx_description
1 polymer ?
#
loop_
_entity_poly.entity_id
_entity_poly.type
_entity_poly.pdbx_seq_one_letter_code
_entity_poly.pdbx_strand_id
1 'polypeptide(L)'
;MNGRLAGKVAIVTGAASGFGAGIAMRFAQEGCAVVVADISDTAGQRVVDDITGSGGRARYAHGDVSRSGDVRTLLEAALSSFGQLDIVVNNAGTTHRNQPLLGVSEAEFDRVFAVNVKSIYWTAIHMVPYFRARGSGCFVNIASTAGVRPRPGLTWYNGSKGAVITTSKSMAAELGPDNIRVNCVNPVIGATGLVEEFMGMPDTPENRKKFLATIPLGRYSTPDDVAAACVFLASDEARFITGASLEVDGGRCV
;
A
#
# COMPACT_ATOMS: atom_id res chain seq x y z
N MET A 1 22.11 -7.83 14.83
CA MET A 1 20.76 -8.43 14.97
C MET A 1 20.18 -8.57 13.57
N ASN A 2 19.63 -9.72 13.22
CA ASN A 2 18.95 -9.86 11.92
C ASN A 2 17.68 -9.00 11.96
N GLY A 3 17.38 -8.26 10.88
CA GLY A 3 16.17 -7.43 10.79
C GLY A 3 14.89 -8.28 10.88
N ARG A 4 13.76 -7.63 11.19
CA ARG A 4 12.45 -8.28 11.44
C ARG A 4 11.88 -9.01 10.20
N LEU A 5 12.37 -8.68 9.00
CA LEU A 5 11.99 -9.30 7.73
C LEU A 5 13.16 -10.02 7.06
N ALA A 6 14.20 -10.39 7.84
CA ALA A 6 15.39 -11.03 7.33
C ALA A 6 15.05 -12.32 6.54
N GLY A 7 15.59 -12.42 5.33
CA GLY A 7 15.38 -13.56 4.43
C GLY A 7 14.03 -13.61 3.71
N LYS A 8 13.12 -12.67 3.97
CA LYS A 8 11.84 -12.56 3.26
C LYS A 8 12.02 -11.80 1.93
N VAL A 9 11.08 -12.00 1.03
CA VAL A 9 10.95 -11.29 -0.25
C VAL A 9 9.59 -10.62 -0.32
N ALA A 10 9.56 -9.34 -0.68
CA ALA A 10 8.33 -8.58 -0.80
C ALA A 10 8.17 -7.94 -2.18
N ILE A 11 6.93 -7.85 -2.66
CA ILE A 11 6.53 -6.93 -3.72
C ILE A 11 5.85 -5.74 -3.06
N VAL A 12 6.28 -4.51 -3.38
CA VAL A 12 5.62 -3.27 -2.96
C VAL A 12 5.16 -2.53 -4.21
N THR A 13 3.84 -2.36 -4.36
CA THR A 13 3.26 -1.65 -5.51
C THR A 13 3.14 -0.15 -5.25
N GLY A 14 3.25 0.68 -6.31
CA GLY A 14 3.29 2.13 -6.15
C GLY A 14 4.52 2.58 -5.36
N ALA A 15 5.65 1.90 -5.55
CA ALA A 15 6.83 2.03 -4.70
C ALA A 15 7.85 3.06 -5.20
N ALA A 16 7.55 3.80 -6.27
CA ALA A 16 8.44 4.85 -6.78
C ALA A 16 8.40 6.15 -5.95
N SER A 17 7.42 6.33 -5.06
CA SER A 17 7.27 7.55 -4.27
C SER A 17 6.44 7.35 -3.00
N GLY A 18 6.37 8.38 -2.16
CA GLY A 18 5.44 8.47 -1.03
C GLY A 18 5.54 7.31 -0.04
N PHE A 19 4.39 6.79 0.39
CA PHE A 19 4.35 5.68 1.34
C PHE A 19 4.99 4.40 0.78
N GLY A 20 4.79 4.10 -0.52
CA GLY A 20 5.34 2.91 -1.15
C GLY A 20 6.87 2.88 -1.15
N ALA A 21 7.51 4.02 -1.47
CA ALA A 21 8.96 4.15 -1.40
C ALA A 21 9.48 3.98 0.04
N GLY A 22 8.80 4.63 1.02
CA GLY A 22 9.15 4.48 2.43
C GLY A 22 9.01 3.04 2.93
N ILE A 23 7.95 2.34 2.52
CA ILE A 23 7.75 0.92 2.86
C ILE A 23 8.86 0.08 2.24
N ALA A 24 9.19 0.28 0.95
CA ALA A 24 10.23 -0.47 0.26
C ALA A 24 11.61 -0.30 0.92
N MET A 25 12.00 0.95 1.22
CA MET A 25 13.24 1.27 1.92
C MET A 25 13.28 0.65 3.31
N ARG A 26 12.21 0.79 4.10
CA ARG A 26 12.17 0.23 5.45
C ARG A 26 12.18 -1.30 5.46
N PHE A 27 11.49 -1.96 4.54
CA PHE A 27 11.54 -3.40 4.37
C PHE A 27 12.96 -3.89 4.08
N ALA A 28 13.68 -3.19 3.19
CA ALA A 28 15.08 -3.51 2.89
C ALA A 28 16.00 -3.33 4.10
N GLN A 29 15.82 -2.27 4.90
CA GLN A 29 16.54 -2.05 6.16
C GLN A 29 16.30 -3.17 7.18
N GLU A 30 15.11 -3.78 7.15
CA GLU A 30 14.74 -4.93 7.98
C GLU A 30 15.17 -6.28 7.37
N GLY A 31 16.02 -6.26 6.33
CA GLY A 31 16.62 -7.46 5.73
C GLY A 31 15.78 -8.16 4.67
N CYS A 32 14.68 -7.54 4.22
CA CYS A 32 13.85 -8.04 3.13
C CYS A 32 14.49 -7.75 1.77
N ALA A 33 14.36 -8.66 0.80
CA ALA A 33 14.58 -8.32 -0.61
C ALA A 33 13.28 -7.77 -1.21
N VAL A 34 13.36 -6.67 -1.96
CA VAL A 34 12.16 -5.92 -2.37
C VAL A 34 12.08 -5.80 -3.90
N VAL A 35 10.93 -6.20 -4.46
CA VAL A 35 10.53 -5.78 -5.80
C VAL A 35 9.82 -4.43 -5.67
N VAL A 36 10.47 -3.39 -6.16
CA VAL A 36 9.93 -2.02 -6.28
C VAL A 36 9.10 -1.98 -7.55
N ALA A 37 7.77 -2.06 -7.40
CA ALA A 37 6.84 -2.12 -8.53
C ALA A 37 6.12 -0.78 -8.73
N ASP A 38 6.23 -0.21 -9.93
CA ASP A 38 5.60 1.08 -10.27
C ASP A 38 5.48 1.25 -11.79
N ILE A 39 4.66 2.21 -12.23
CA ILE A 39 4.57 2.63 -13.62
C ILE A 39 5.67 3.65 -13.99
N SER A 40 6.32 4.25 -13.00
CA SER A 40 7.36 5.28 -13.18
C SER A 40 8.76 4.67 -13.13
N ASP A 41 9.30 4.30 -14.29
CA ASP A 41 10.60 3.62 -14.41
C ASP A 41 11.74 4.39 -13.74
N THR A 42 11.87 5.66 -14.06
CA THR A 42 12.97 6.50 -13.55
C THR A 42 12.91 6.68 -12.03
N ALA A 43 11.70 6.91 -11.47
CA ALA A 43 11.56 7.11 -10.04
C ALA A 43 11.68 5.77 -9.28
N GLY A 44 11.14 4.67 -9.84
CA GLY A 44 11.29 3.34 -9.26
C GLY A 44 12.75 2.87 -9.23
N GLN A 45 13.51 3.14 -10.31
CA GLN A 45 14.94 2.81 -10.34
C GLN A 45 15.73 3.60 -9.28
N ARG A 46 15.42 4.89 -9.04
CA ARG A 46 16.06 5.67 -7.96
C ARG A 46 15.85 5.03 -6.58
N VAL A 47 14.64 4.55 -6.31
CA VAL A 47 14.36 3.85 -5.03
C VAL A 47 15.20 2.57 -4.92
N VAL A 48 15.39 1.83 -6.02
CA VAL A 48 16.27 0.65 -6.03
C VAL A 48 17.71 1.06 -5.77
N ASP A 49 18.19 2.14 -6.40
CA ASP A 49 19.56 2.64 -6.23
C ASP A 49 19.82 3.07 -4.78
N ASP A 50 18.86 3.76 -4.15
CA ASP A 50 18.93 4.16 -2.74
C ASP A 50 18.99 2.94 -1.80
N ILE A 51 18.16 1.92 -2.05
CA ILE A 51 18.16 0.68 -1.27
C ILE A 51 19.49 -0.06 -1.43
N THR A 52 19.97 -0.24 -2.65
CA THR A 52 21.18 -1.00 -2.92
C THR A 52 22.43 -0.25 -2.49
N GLY A 53 22.44 1.08 -2.64
CA GLY A 53 23.50 1.96 -2.10
C GLY A 53 23.63 1.90 -0.58
N SER A 54 22.54 1.57 0.12
CA SER A 54 22.51 1.36 1.57
C SER A 54 22.77 -0.11 1.98
N GLY A 55 23.16 -0.97 1.03
CA GLY A 55 23.47 -2.39 1.27
C GLY A 55 22.24 -3.31 1.32
N GLY A 56 21.05 -2.82 0.99
CA GLY A 56 19.84 -3.62 0.86
C GLY A 56 19.77 -4.35 -0.49
N ARG A 57 18.74 -5.19 -0.66
CA ARG A 57 18.49 -5.93 -1.91
C ARG A 57 17.17 -5.46 -2.51
N ALA A 58 17.20 -4.91 -3.69
CA ALA A 58 16.01 -4.48 -4.41
C ALA A 58 16.13 -4.71 -5.91
N ARG A 59 15.01 -4.79 -6.59
CA ARG A 59 14.87 -4.83 -8.04
C ARG A 59 13.67 -4.01 -8.46
N TYR A 60 13.82 -3.21 -9.49
CA TYR A 60 12.70 -2.52 -10.13
C TYR A 60 11.94 -3.47 -11.06
N ALA A 61 10.60 -3.37 -11.04
CA ALA A 61 9.73 -4.02 -12.01
C ALA A 61 8.65 -3.03 -12.46
N HIS A 62 8.60 -2.74 -13.77
CA HIS A 62 7.50 -1.96 -14.34
C HIS A 62 6.19 -2.72 -14.21
N GLY A 63 5.10 -2.05 -13.80
CA GLY A 63 3.79 -2.67 -13.76
C GLY A 63 2.67 -1.70 -13.44
N ASP A 64 1.66 -1.67 -14.29
CA ASP A 64 0.38 -1.06 -14.04
C ASP A 64 -0.51 -2.07 -13.31
N VAL A 65 -0.77 -1.84 -12.03
CA VAL A 65 -1.57 -2.73 -11.18
C VAL A 65 -3.03 -2.88 -11.63
N SER A 66 -3.52 -2.01 -12.51
CA SER A 66 -4.84 -2.14 -13.12
C SER A 66 -4.89 -3.23 -14.20
N ARG A 67 -3.72 -3.75 -14.63
CA ARG A 67 -3.56 -4.73 -15.71
C ARG A 67 -3.12 -6.09 -15.17
N SER A 68 -3.91 -7.11 -15.42
CA SER A 68 -3.63 -8.49 -14.96
C SER A 68 -2.26 -9.02 -15.41
N GLY A 69 -1.91 -8.76 -16.68
CA GLY A 69 -0.62 -9.22 -17.24
C GLY A 69 0.57 -8.63 -16.50
N ASP A 70 0.53 -7.32 -16.22
CA ASP A 70 1.61 -6.64 -15.51
C ASP A 70 1.74 -7.17 -14.07
N VAL A 71 0.61 -7.38 -13.37
CA VAL A 71 0.64 -7.94 -12.00
C VAL A 71 1.24 -9.36 -11.99
N ARG A 72 1.00 -10.18 -13.02
CA ARG A 72 1.65 -11.48 -13.15
C ARG A 72 3.17 -11.33 -13.30
N THR A 73 3.65 -10.39 -14.10
CA THR A 73 5.10 -10.17 -14.28
C THR A 73 5.79 -9.73 -12.99
N LEU A 74 5.09 -9.10 -12.04
CA LEU A 74 5.67 -8.76 -10.73
C LEU A 74 5.99 -10.03 -9.91
N LEU A 75 5.15 -11.06 -9.95
CA LEU A 75 5.45 -12.35 -9.34
C LEU A 75 6.67 -12.99 -10.00
N GLU A 76 6.68 -13.02 -11.34
CA GLU A 76 7.82 -13.56 -12.11
C GLU A 76 9.13 -12.83 -11.78
N ALA A 77 9.08 -11.51 -11.59
CA ALA A 77 10.23 -10.70 -11.17
C ALA A 77 10.74 -11.07 -9.77
N ALA A 78 9.84 -11.31 -8.81
CA ALA A 78 10.23 -11.76 -7.47
C ALA A 78 10.89 -13.15 -7.51
N LEU A 79 10.29 -14.09 -8.22
CA LEU A 79 10.79 -15.45 -8.32
C LEU A 79 12.13 -15.54 -9.07
N SER A 80 12.26 -14.83 -10.18
CA SER A 80 13.50 -14.85 -10.97
C SER A 80 14.67 -14.15 -10.29
N SER A 81 14.39 -13.07 -9.52
CA SER A 81 15.45 -12.27 -8.89
C SER A 81 15.86 -12.78 -7.51
N PHE A 82 14.90 -13.35 -6.75
CA PHE A 82 15.08 -13.69 -5.34
C PHE A 82 14.67 -15.12 -4.98
N GLY A 83 14.11 -15.87 -5.94
CA GLY A 83 13.75 -17.29 -5.77
C GLY A 83 12.45 -17.55 -5.03
N GLN A 84 11.82 -16.52 -4.42
CA GLN A 84 10.61 -16.66 -3.62
C GLN A 84 9.81 -15.36 -3.56
N LEU A 85 8.59 -15.46 -3.00
CA LEU A 85 7.75 -14.34 -2.57
C LEU A 85 7.10 -14.69 -1.24
N ASP A 86 7.16 -13.79 -0.26
CA ASP A 86 6.56 -13.98 1.07
C ASP A 86 5.50 -12.93 1.39
N ILE A 87 5.66 -11.71 0.87
CA ILE A 87 4.86 -10.55 1.24
C ILE A 87 4.42 -9.78 -0.01
N VAL A 88 3.16 -9.38 -0.05
CA VAL A 88 2.64 -8.42 -1.04
C VAL A 88 2.10 -7.20 -0.32
N VAL A 89 2.65 -6.02 -0.62
CA VAL A 89 2.11 -4.74 -0.15
C VAL A 89 1.37 -4.09 -1.31
N ASN A 90 0.04 -4.13 -1.26
CA ASN A 90 -0.83 -3.42 -2.19
C ASN A 90 -0.94 -1.95 -1.76
N ASN A 91 0.06 -1.16 -2.16
CA ASN A 91 0.12 0.26 -1.81
C ASN A 91 -0.28 1.18 -2.97
N ALA A 92 -0.12 0.77 -4.22
CA ALA A 92 -0.53 1.57 -5.37
C ALA A 92 -1.96 2.08 -5.21
N GLY A 93 -2.15 3.38 -5.38
CA GLY A 93 -3.44 4.01 -5.21
C GLY A 93 -3.54 5.35 -5.90
N THR A 94 -4.74 5.73 -6.27
CA THR A 94 -5.06 7.02 -6.89
C THR A 94 -6.35 7.59 -6.32
N THR A 95 -6.60 8.87 -6.56
CA THR A 95 -7.83 9.57 -6.19
C THR A 95 -8.34 10.40 -7.37
N HIS A 96 -9.58 10.83 -7.30
CA HIS A 96 -10.05 11.99 -8.04
C HIS A 96 -9.84 13.25 -7.19
N ARG A 97 -9.86 14.42 -7.81
CA ARG A 97 -9.81 15.70 -7.10
C ARG A 97 -11.03 15.82 -6.17
N ASN A 98 -10.83 16.42 -4.98
CA ASN A 98 -11.94 16.72 -4.08
C ASN A 98 -12.92 17.69 -4.76
N GLN A 99 -14.14 17.22 -5.00
CA GLN A 99 -15.21 17.93 -5.70
C GLN A 99 -16.58 17.30 -5.39
N PRO A 100 -17.71 17.96 -5.68
CA PRO A 100 -19.04 17.37 -5.55
C PRO A 100 -19.15 16.04 -6.31
N LEU A 101 -19.83 15.06 -5.71
CA LEU A 101 -19.89 13.69 -6.23
C LEU A 101 -20.39 13.59 -7.70
N LEU A 102 -21.29 14.47 -8.10
CA LEU A 102 -21.82 14.50 -9.47
C LEU A 102 -20.83 15.13 -10.49
N GLY A 103 -19.76 15.76 -10.03
CA GLY A 103 -18.73 16.33 -10.89
C GLY A 103 -17.63 15.32 -11.28
N VAL A 104 -17.61 14.11 -10.66
CA VAL A 104 -16.64 13.08 -10.98
C VAL A 104 -17.10 12.33 -12.22
N SER A 105 -16.28 12.30 -13.26
CA SER A 105 -16.57 11.57 -14.50
C SER A 105 -16.50 10.04 -14.32
N GLU A 106 -17.19 9.30 -15.17
CA GLU A 106 -17.12 7.84 -15.22
C GLU A 106 -15.66 7.34 -15.37
N ALA A 107 -14.89 7.97 -16.24
CA ALA A 107 -13.48 7.61 -16.44
C ALA A 107 -12.62 7.81 -15.18
N GLU A 108 -12.87 8.85 -14.38
CA GLU A 108 -12.20 9.03 -13.08
C GLU A 108 -12.63 7.98 -12.06
N PHE A 109 -13.93 7.66 -12.01
CA PHE A 109 -14.46 6.59 -11.18
C PHE A 109 -13.82 5.25 -11.53
N ASP A 110 -13.83 4.87 -12.80
CA ASP A 110 -13.25 3.62 -13.28
C ASP A 110 -11.76 3.52 -12.97
N ARG A 111 -11.00 4.59 -13.18
CA ARG A 111 -9.57 4.65 -12.84
C ARG A 111 -9.34 4.44 -11.34
N VAL A 112 -10.13 5.11 -10.48
CA VAL A 112 -10.01 4.97 -9.02
C VAL A 112 -10.29 3.52 -8.60
N PHE A 113 -11.32 2.89 -9.10
CA PHE A 113 -11.65 1.50 -8.77
C PHE A 113 -10.70 0.50 -9.40
N ALA A 114 -10.24 0.73 -10.63
CA ALA A 114 -9.26 -0.12 -11.29
C ALA A 114 -7.93 -0.18 -10.51
N VAL A 115 -7.45 0.98 -10.06
CA VAL A 115 -6.17 1.06 -9.33
C VAL A 115 -6.33 0.66 -7.87
N ASN A 116 -7.35 1.16 -7.15
CA ASN A 116 -7.43 0.96 -5.70
C ASN A 116 -8.02 -0.40 -5.30
N VAL A 117 -8.92 -0.96 -6.10
CA VAL A 117 -9.69 -2.17 -5.74
C VAL A 117 -9.36 -3.36 -6.64
N LYS A 118 -9.47 -3.17 -7.96
CA LYS A 118 -9.24 -4.26 -8.91
C LYS A 118 -7.78 -4.75 -8.89
N SER A 119 -6.83 -3.91 -8.53
CA SER A 119 -5.44 -4.30 -8.31
C SER A 119 -5.30 -5.41 -7.25
N ILE A 120 -6.06 -5.31 -6.16
CA ILE A 120 -6.07 -6.34 -5.10
C ILE A 120 -6.63 -7.67 -5.63
N TYR A 121 -7.67 -7.59 -6.46
CA TYR A 121 -8.18 -8.78 -7.14
C TYR A 121 -7.09 -9.43 -8.02
N TRP A 122 -6.34 -8.65 -8.80
CA TRP A 122 -5.28 -9.20 -9.64
C TRP A 122 -4.12 -9.78 -8.82
N THR A 123 -3.70 -9.11 -7.73
CA THR A 123 -2.66 -9.67 -6.85
C THR A 123 -3.14 -10.95 -6.18
N ALA A 124 -4.41 -11.03 -5.77
CA ALA A 124 -4.97 -12.27 -5.23
C ALA A 124 -4.96 -13.39 -6.28
N ILE A 125 -5.45 -13.15 -7.49
CA ILE A 125 -5.51 -14.16 -8.57
C ILE A 125 -4.12 -14.76 -8.87
N HIS A 126 -3.07 -13.93 -8.91
CA HIS A 126 -1.74 -14.41 -9.29
C HIS A 126 -0.91 -14.92 -8.12
N MET A 127 -1.08 -14.38 -6.90
CA MET A 127 -0.21 -14.69 -5.78
C MET A 127 -0.79 -15.72 -4.80
N VAL A 128 -2.12 -15.80 -4.65
CA VAL A 128 -2.74 -16.79 -3.75
C VAL A 128 -2.41 -18.24 -4.16
N PRO A 129 -2.48 -18.66 -5.44
CA PRO A 129 -2.09 -20.01 -5.81
C PRO A 129 -0.63 -20.34 -5.45
N TYR A 130 0.28 -19.36 -5.62
CA TYR A 130 1.67 -19.49 -5.25
C TYR A 130 1.83 -19.63 -3.72
N PHE A 131 1.17 -18.78 -2.93
CA PHE A 131 1.21 -18.85 -1.47
C PHE A 131 0.61 -20.15 -0.93
N ARG A 132 -0.49 -20.64 -1.52
CA ARG A 132 -1.07 -21.96 -1.19
C ARG A 132 -0.07 -23.09 -1.41
N ALA A 133 0.61 -23.10 -2.55
CA ALA A 133 1.63 -24.10 -2.84
C ALA A 133 2.83 -24.04 -1.86
N ARG A 134 3.12 -22.87 -1.29
CA ARG A 134 4.15 -22.69 -0.26
C ARG A 134 3.67 -22.95 1.17
N GLY A 135 2.36 -22.97 1.40
CA GLY A 135 1.76 -23.10 2.74
C GLY A 135 1.92 -21.85 3.61
N SER A 136 2.24 -20.69 3.02
CA SER A 136 2.32 -19.42 3.75
C SER A 136 2.33 -18.21 2.82
N GLY A 137 1.84 -17.05 3.30
CA GLY A 137 1.86 -15.78 2.59
C GLY A 137 1.37 -14.63 3.46
N CYS A 138 1.67 -13.41 3.03
CA CYS A 138 1.20 -12.21 3.73
C CYS A 138 0.82 -11.11 2.75
N PHE A 139 -0.40 -10.59 2.86
CA PHE A 139 -0.85 -9.37 2.20
C PHE A 139 -0.96 -8.23 3.22
N VAL A 140 -0.42 -7.07 2.87
CA VAL A 140 -0.66 -5.80 3.59
C VAL A 140 -1.26 -4.82 2.58
N ASN A 141 -2.54 -4.50 2.77
CA ASN A 141 -3.28 -3.62 1.86
C ASN A 141 -3.31 -2.19 2.41
N ILE A 142 -2.90 -1.21 1.64
CA ILE A 142 -2.93 0.19 2.05
C ILE A 142 -4.29 0.80 1.66
N ALA A 143 -5.19 0.89 2.64
CA ALA A 143 -6.45 1.58 2.48
C ALA A 143 -6.31 3.08 2.79
N SER A 144 -7.11 3.61 3.69
CA SER A 144 -7.05 5.00 4.15
C SER A 144 -8.04 5.21 5.29
N THR A 145 -7.80 6.22 6.14
CA THR A 145 -8.84 6.76 7.03
C THR A 145 -10.10 7.21 6.28
N ALA A 146 -10.00 7.49 4.99
CA ALA A 146 -11.15 7.81 4.13
C ALA A 146 -12.17 6.66 4.02
N GLY A 147 -11.74 5.42 4.16
CA GLY A 147 -12.61 4.25 4.21
C GLY A 147 -13.24 4.01 5.59
N VAL A 148 -12.72 4.62 6.64
CA VAL A 148 -13.19 4.51 8.04
C VAL A 148 -14.05 5.72 8.42
N ARG A 149 -13.54 6.92 8.18
CA ARG A 149 -14.18 8.21 8.46
C ARG A 149 -14.22 9.06 7.18
N PRO A 150 -15.21 8.82 6.30
CA PRO A 150 -15.28 9.45 5.00
C PRO A 150 -15.47 10.97 5.10
N ARG A 151 -14.97 11.69 4.09
CA ARG A 151 -15.07 13.13 3.96
C ARG A 151 -15.91 13.52 2.74
N PRO A 152 -16.65 14.64 2.78
CA PRO A 152 -17.28 15.19 1.60
C PRO A 152 -16.26 15.46 0.48
N GLY A 153 -16.73 15.42 -0.77
CA GLY A 153 -15.93 15.72 -1.94
C GLY A 153 -15.03 14.59 -2.45
N LEU A 154 -14.95 13.46 -1.71
CA LEU A 154 -14.14 12.30 -2.08
C LEU A 154 -14.96 10.99 -2.11
N THR A 155 -16.25 11.07 -2.42
CA THR A 155 -17.21 9.97 -2.28
C THR A 155 -16.71 8.66 -2.90
N TRP A 156 -16.24 8.70 -4.14
CA TRP A 156 -15.84 7.49 -4.86
C TRP A 156 -14.49 6.95 -4.37
N TYR A 157 -13.56 7.84 -4.01
CA TYR A 157 -12.33 7.45 -3.32
C TYR A 157 -12.62 6.81 -1.96
N ASN A 158 -13.47 7.43 -1.14
CA ASN A 158 -13.87 6.87 0.16
C ASN A 158 -14.46 5.48 -0.01
N GLY A 159 -15.38 5.31 -0.98
CA GLY A 159 -15.98 4.02 -1.33
C GLY A 159 -14.95 2.98 -1.74
N SER A 160 -13.97 3.36 -2.57
CA SER A 160 -12.90 2.46 -2.99
C SER A 160 -12.03 2.00 -1.79
N LYS A 161 -11.72 2.90 -0.85
CA LYS A 161 -10.92 2.55 0.34
C LYS A 161 -11.73 1.77 1.38
N GLY A 162 -13.04 2.01 1.49
CA GLY A 162 -13.95 1.13 2.25
C GLY A 162 -14.01 -0.29 1.66
N ALA A 163 -14.05 -0.41 0.32
CA ALA A 163 -13.99 -1.69 -0.35
C ALA A 163 -12.68 -2.44 -0.05
N VAL A 164 -11.52 -1.75 -0.04
CA VAL A 164 -10.22 -2.35 0.35
C VAL A 164 -10.29 -2.94 1.75
N ILE A 165 -10.84 -2.21 2.74
CA ILE A 165 -10.96 -2.68 4.13
C ILE A 165 -11.82 -3.94 4.20
N THR A 166 -13.00 -3.93 3.59
CA THR A 166 -13.92 -5.07 3.63
C THR A 166 -13.35 -6.28 2.88
N THR A 167 -12.76 -6.05 1.69
CA THR A 167 -12.10 -7.10 0.90
C THR A 167 -10.95 -7.74 1.68
N SER A 168 -10.14 -6.94 2.39
CA SER A 168 -9.03 -7.45 3.22
C SER A 168 -9.54 -8.40 4.31
N LYS A 169 -10.65 -8.05 4.99
CA LYS A 169 -11.27 -8.91 6.00
C LYS A 169 -11.84 -10.19 5.41
N SER A 170 -12.49 -10.10 4.25
CA SER A 170 -13.02 -11.28 3.55
C SER A 170 -11.90 -12.23 3.11
N MET A 171 -10.83 -11.69 2.52
CA MET A 171 -9.64 -12.48 2.16
C MET A 171 -8.99 -13.13 3.38
N ALA A 172 -8.89 -12.42 4.51
CA ALA A 172 -8.32 -12.96 5.74
C ALA A 172 -9.11 -14.18 6.26
N ALA A 173 -10.44 -14.11 6.24
CA ALA A 173 -11.31 -15.21 6.66
C ALA A 173 -11.20 -16.41 5.71
N GLU A 174 -11.15 -16.18 4.40
CA GLU A 174 -11.08 -17.23 3.39
C GLU A 174 -9.71 -17.91 3.32
N LEU A 175 -8.63 -17.13 3.45
CA LEU A 175 -7.25 -17.59 3.25
C LEU A 175 -6.54 -18.01 4.55
N GLY A 176 -7.15 -17.77 5.70
CA GLY A 176 -6.61 -18.17 7.00
C GLY A 176 -6.28 -19.66 7.10
N PRO A 177 -7.15 -20.59 6.63
CA PRO A 177 -6.84 -22.03 6.62
C PRO A 177 -5.59 -22.38 5.78
N ASP A 178 -5.24 -21.57 4.79
CA ASP A 178 -4.04 -21.74 3.96
C ASP A 178 -2.78 -21.13 4.60
N ASN A 179 -2.86 -20.63 5.85
CA ASN A 179 -1.79 -19.90 6.52
C ASN A 179 -1.35 -18.64 5.76
N ILE A 180 -2.30 -17.97 5.09
CA ILE A 180 -2.08 -16.70 4.39
C ILE A 180 -2.75 -15.59 5.20
N ARG A 181 -1.95 -14.64 5.69
CA ARG A 181 -2.46 -13.49 6.46
C ARG A 181 -2.78 -12.32 5.55
N VAL A 182 -3.87 -11.63 5.83
CA VAL A 182 -4.27 -10.42 5.10
C VAL A 182 -4.65 -9.35 6.11
N ASN A 183 -3.93 -8.24 6.11
CA ASN A 183 -4.20 -7.10 6.98
C ASN A 183 -4.26 -5.79 6.19
N CYS A 184 -4.85 -4.78 6.79
CA CYS A 184 -5.04 -3.47 6.19
C CYS A 184 -4.39 -2.40 7.06
N VAL A 185 -3.77 -1.41 6.43
CA VAL A 185 -3.26 -0.19 7.07
C VAL A 185 -4.04 1.00 6.52
N ASN A 186 -4.52 1.87 7.41
CA ASN A 186 -5.33 3.04 7.10
C ASN A 186 -4.58 4.34 7.44
N PRO A 187 -3.69 4.83 6.57
CA PRO A 187 -3.03 6.10 6.81
C PRO A 187 -4.02 7.28 6.77
N VAL A 188 -3.73 8.30 7.54
CA VAL A 188 -4.24 9.64 7.26
C VAL A 188 -3.45 10.25 6.11
N ILE A 189 -3.84 11.44 5.63
CA ILE A 189 -3.09 12.16 4.61
C ILE A 189 -1.61 12.28 5.01
N GLY A 190 -0.73 11.89 4.09
CA GLY A 190 0.71 12.06 4.24
C GLY A 190 1.18 13.28 3.45
N ALA A 191 2.37 13.77 3.77
CA ALA A 191 3.08 14.76 2.97
C ALA A 191 3.59 14.10 1.66
N THR A 192 2.64 13.70 0.79
CA THR A 192 2.89 13.03 -0.49
C THR A 192 2.39 13.90 -1.64
N GLY A 193 2.65 13.51 -2.87
CA GLY A 193 2.24 14.27 -4.07
C GLY A 193 0.73 14.40 -4.30
N LEU A 194 -0.14 13.84 -3.43
CA LEU A 194 -1.60 13.86 -3.59
C LEU A 194 -2.31 14.85 -2.64
N VAL A 195 -1.58 15.72 -1.95
CA VAL A 195 -2.16 16.61 -0.92
C VAL A 195 -3.20 17.56 -1.50
N GLU A 196 -2.91 18.19 -2.65
CA GLU A 196 -3.81 19.13 -3.30
C GLU A 196 -5.09 18.47 -3.82
N GLU A 197 -4.98 17.28 -4.40
CA GLU A 197 -6.12 16.49 -4.85
C GLU A 197 -7.04 16.14 -3.68
N PHE A 198 -6.47 15.74 -2.55
CA PHE A 198 -7.23 15.40 -1.35
C PHE A 198 -7.88 16.62 -0.70
N MET A 199 -7.22 17.76 -0.69
CA MET A 199 -7.77 19.00 -0.12
C MET A 199 -8.77 19.67 -1.08
N GLY A 200 -8.61 19.50 -2.39
CA GLY A 200 -9.35 20.22 -3.42
C GLY A 200 -8.96 21.70 -3.51
N MET A 201 -7.85 22.07 -2.88
CA MET A 201 -7.33 23.44 -2.79
C MET A 201 -5.80 23.42 -2.78
N PRO A 202 -5.15 24.57 -3.08
CA PRO A 202 -3.69 24.66 -3.05
C PRO A 202 -3.08 24.26 -1.71
N ASP A 203 -1.91 23.66 -1.77
CA ASP A 203 -1.13 23.24 -0.60
C ASP A 203 -0.42 24.46 0.05
N THR A 204 -1.18 25.26 0.81
CA THR A 204 -0.68 26.40 1.56
C THR A 204 -0.59 26.11 3.06
N PRO A 205 0.25 26.84 3.82
CA PRO A 205 0.32 26.71 5.28
C PRO A 205 -1.03 26.85 5.98
N GLU A 206 -1.89 27.75 5.52
CA GLU A 206 -3.23 27.99 6.07
C GLU A 206 -4.15 26.81 5.84
N ASN A 207 -4.14 26.22 4.64
CA ASN A 207 -4.95 25.07 4.31
C ASN A 207 -4.45 23.82 5.05
N ARG A 208 -3.13 23.64 5.13
CA ARG A 208 -2.53 22.59 5.97
C ARG A 208 -2.96 22.68 7.41
N LYS A 209 -2.95 23.89 8.01
CA LYS A 209 -3.35 24.11 9.41
C LYS A 209 -4.79 23.65 9.68
N LYS A 210 -5.74 23.96 8.77
CA LYS A 210 -7.14 23.52 8.89
C LYS A 210 -7.24 22.00 8.92
N PHE A 211 -6.44 21.32 8.09
CA PHE A 211 -6.45 19.86 8.03
C PHE A 211 -5.78 19.25 9.27
N LEU A 212 -4.64 19.78 9.69
CA LEU A 212 -3.90 19.33 10.87
C LEU A 212 -4.72 19.45 12.15
N ALA A 213 -5.58 20.47 12.27
CA ALA A 213 -6.49 20.63 13.40
C ALA A 213 -7.45 19.43 13.60
N THR A 214 -7.58 18.55 12.60
CA THR A 214 -8.39 17.33 12.69
C THR A 214 -7.60 16.09 13.10
N ILE A 215 -6.30 16.21 13.33
CA ILE A 215 -5.40 15.12 13.70
C ILE A 215 -4.88 15.40 15.13
N PRO A 216 -5.29 14.65 16.16
CA PRO A 216 -4.86 14.88 17.53
C PRO A 216 -3.36 14.99 17.74
N LEU A 217 -2.52 14.18 17.05
CA LEU A 217 -1.07 14.28 17.13
C LEU A 217 -0.47 15.46 16.35
N GLY A 218 -1.29 16.30 15.70
CA GLY A 218 -0.93 17.61 15.15
C GLY A 218 0.02 17.60 13.95
N ARG A 219 0.22 16.46 13.29
CA ARG A 219 1.06 16.35 12.09
C ARG A 219 0.50 15.39 11.06
N TYR A 220 0.94 15.52 9.83
CA TYR A 220 0.71 14.51 8.80
C TYR A 220 1.46 13.21 9.12
N SER A 221 0.95 12.07 8.62
CA SER A 221 1.72 10.84 8.62
C SER A 221 2.92 10.96 7.66
N THR A 222 4.02 10.36 8.07
CA THR A 222 5.22 10.23 7.23
C THR A 222 5.27 8.84 6.59
N PRO A 223 6.05 8.66 5.52
CA PRO A 223 6.31 7.33 4.98
C PRO A 223 6.81 6.33 6.04
N ASP A 224 7.62 6.79 7.00
CA ASP A 224 8.16 5.93 8.07
C ASP A 224 7.08 5.48 9.07
N ASP A 225 6.10 6.32 9.40
CA ASP A 225 4.97 5.93 10.25
C ASP A 225 4.19 4.75 9.65
N VAL A 226 3.91 4.83 8.34
CA VAL A 226 3.19 3.78 7.61
C VAL A 226 4.05 2.54 7.43
N ALA A 227 5.33 2.73 7.11
CA ALA A 227 6.28 1.64 6.91
C ALA A 227 6.49 0.83 8.20
N ALA A 228 6.55 1.47 9.37
CA ALA A 228 6.68 0.79 10.65
C ALA A 228 5.50 -0.16 10.94
N ALA A 229 4.27 0.28 10.65
CA ALA A 229 3.07 -0.56 10.76
C ALA A 229 3.10 -1.73 9.77
N CYS A 230 3.54 -1.49 8.52
CA CYS A 230 3.68 -2.52 7.51
C CYS A 230 4.73 -3.57 7.90
N VAL A 231 5.89 -3.15 8.42
CA VAL A 231 6.94 -4.06 8.92
C VAL A 231 6.37 -4.96 10.02
N PHE A 232 5.68 -4.39 11.01
CA PHE A 232 5.06 -5.16 12.07
C PHE A 232 4.08 -6.20 11.52
N LEU A 233 3.13 -5.79 10.70
CA LEU A 233 2.10 -6.69 10.15
C LEU A 233 2.68 -7.76 9.21
N ALA A 234 3.79 -7.46 8.52
CA ALA A 234 4.47 -8.41 7.64
C ALA A 234 5.42 -9.37 8.39
N SER A 235 5.84 -9.02 9.60
CA SER A 235 6.79 -9.81 10.39
C SER A 235 6.13 -11.02 11.09
N ASP A 236 6.96 -11.88 11.67
CA ASP A 236 6.51 -13.03 12.46
C ASP A 236 5.94 -12.63 13.83
N GLU A 237 6.17 -11.38 14.28
CA GLU A 237 5.52 -10.83 15.48
C GLU A 237 3.99 -10.75 15.31
N ALA A 238 3.52 -10.56 14.06
CA ALA A 238 2.11 -10.53 13.71
C ALA A 238 1.56 -11.88 13.21
N ARG A 239 2.23 -13.00 13.49
CA ARG A 239 1.83 -14.33 12.98
C ARG A 239 0.42 -14.77 13.37
N PHE A 240 -0.15 -14.20 14.42
CA PHE A 240 -1.52 -14.46 14.87
C PHE A 240 -2.48 -13.29 14.60
N ILE A 241 -2.09 -12.38 13.69
CA ILE A 241 -2.90 -11.22 13.29
C ILE A 241 -3.27 -11.36 11.81
N THR A 242 -4.57 -11.52 11.54
CA THR A 242 -5.15 -11.48 10.20
C THR A 242 -6.53 -10.83 10.27
N GLY A 243 -6.95 -10.14 9.21
CA GLY A 243 -8.21 -9.37 9.16
C GLY A 243 -8.18 -8.06 9.94
N ALA A 244 -7.04 -7.65 10.48
CA ALA A 244 -6.91 -6.38 11.17
C ALA A 244 -6.97 -5.21 10.17
N SER A 245 -7.58 -4.11 10.65
CA SER A 245 -7.61 -2.81 9.95
C SER A 245 -7.01 -1.79 10.92
N LEU A 246 -5.75 -1.42 10.68
CA LEU A 246 -4.94 -0.62 11.59
C LEU A 246 -4.86 0.83 11.13
N GLU A 247 -5.40 1.74 11.92
CA GLU A 247 -5.30 3.18 11.68
C GLU A 247 -3.89 3.68 12.03
N VAL A 248 -3.24 4.36 11.05
CA VAL A 248 -1.95 5.07 11.22
C VAL A 248 -2.24 6.54 10.93
N ASP A 249 -2.97 7.17 11.84
CA ASP A 249 -3.69 8.41 11.56
C ASP A 249 -3.53 9.52 12.60
N GLY A 250 -2.72 9.30 13.63
CA GLY A 250 -2.53 10.26 14.71
C GLY A 250 -3.78 10.56 15.53
N GLY A 251 -4.75 9.63 15.56
CA GLY A 251 -6.03 9.77 16.27
C GLY A 251 -7.13 10.45 15.44
N ARG A 252 -6.98 10.53 14.12
CA ARG A 252 -7.96 11.19 13.22
C ARG A 252 -9.34 10.51 13.24
N CYS A 253 -9.39 9.21 13.50
CA CYS A 253 -10.62 8.43 13.43
C CYS A 253 -11.31 8.17 14.78
N VAL A 254 -10.81 8.72 15.88
CA VAL A 254 -11.45 8.68 17.20
C VAL A 254 -12.34 9.88 17.44
#